data_928fa5e685e00b415d84bea4a9e2905a
#
_entry.id   928fa5e685e00b415d84bea4a9e2905a
#
_cell.length_a   1.000
_cell.length_b   1.000
_cell.length_c   1.000
_cell.angle_alpha   90.00
_cell.angle_beta   90.00
_cell.angle_gamma   90.00
#
_symmetry.space_group_name_H-M   'P 1'
#
loop_
_entity.id
_entity.type
_entity.pdbx_description
1 polymer ?
#
loop_
_entity_poly.entity_id
_entity_poly.type
_entity_poly.pdbx_seq_one_letter_code
_entity_poly.pdbx_strand_id
1 'polypeptide(L)'
;LLKDFKELYNKVHALKEAKRVVLVGAEDVEGIKALKRAKEEGIADAILVGNKERTMEVQKELGTDFPVIDAKNPVEASEKGVKLISSGEADILMKGLVKTANLLKAVLNKEWGLRS
;
A
#
# COMPACT_ATOMS: atom_id res chain seq x y z
N LEU A 1 8.55 6.82 -3.69
CA LEU A 1 8.31 6.00 -2.51
C LEU A 1 8.23 6.87 -1.26
N LEU A 2 7.19 6.68 -0.49
CA LEU A 2 7.00 7.38 0.77
C LEU A 2 7.49 6.51 1.91
N LYS A 3 8.17 7.10 2.88
CA LYS A 3 8.81 6.36 3.97
C LYS A 3 7.92 6.13 5.18
N ASP A 4 7.00 7.03 5.44
CA ASP A 4 6.11 6.91 6.57
C ASP A 4 4.74 7.50 6.27
N PHE A 5 3.81 7.28 7.17
CA PHE A 5 2.43 7.73 7.00
C PHE A 5 2.29 9.24 6.99
N LYS A 6 3.04 9.95 7.82
CA LYS A 6 2.95 11.41 7.90
C LYS A 6 3.29 12.04 6.56
N GLU A 7 4.34 11.54 5.91
CA GLU A 7 4.75 12.01 4.60
C GLU A 7 3.67 11.74 3.56
N LEU A 8 3.10 10.53 3.58
CA LEU A 8 2.01 10.15 2.70
C LEU A 8 0.79 11.07 2.90
N TYR A 9 0.39 11.27 4.15
CA TYR A 9 -0.77 12.09 4.49
C TYR A 9 -0.60 13.51 3.94
N ASN A 10 0.54 14.13 4.17
CA ASN A 10 0.80 15.48 3.70
C ASN A 10 0.74 15.59 2.18
N LYS A 11 1.30 14.62 1.49
CA LYS A 11 1.32 14.61 0.03
C LYS A 11 -0.08 14.46 -0.56
N VAL A 12 -0.85 13.54 -0.05
CA VAL A 12 -2.22 13.29 -0.54
C VAL A 12 -3.12 14.48 -0.23
N HIS A 13 -3.00 15.04 0.96
CA HIS A 13 -3.79 16.20 1.36
C HIS A 13 -3.50 17.41 0.47
N ALA A 14 -2.25 17.61 0.11
CA ALA A 14 -1.84 18.71 -0.76
C ALA A 14 -2.43 18.59 -2.17
N LEU A 15 -2.73 17.38 -2.63
CA LEU A 15 -3.32 17.15 -3.94
C LEU A 15 -4.81 17.45 -4.01
N LYS A 16 -5.47 17.60 -2.87
CA LYS A 16 -6.90 17.93 -2.76
C LYS A 16 -7.85 16.95 -3.45
N GLU A 17 -7.36 15.78 -3.79
CA GLU A 17 -8.14 14.72 -4.43
C GLU A 17 -7.88 13.41 -3.72
N ALA A 18 -8.92 12.57 -3.62
CA ALA A 18 -8.74 11.22 -3.09
C ALA A 18 -7.86 10.42 -4.03
N LYS A 19 -6.86 9.77 -3.49
CA LYS A 19 -5.94 8.92 -4.23
C LYS A 19 -6.04 7.50 -3.75
N ARG A 20 -5.64 6.56 -4.60
CA ARG A 20 -5.61 5.15 -4.23
C ARG A 20 -4.20 4.79 -3.80
N VAL A 21 -4.10 4.32 -2.57
CA VAL A 21 -2.83 3.91 -1.96
C VAL A 21 -2.73 2.40 -2.02
N VAL A 22 -1.58 1.86 -2.42
CA VAL A 22 -1.33 0.44 -2.25
C VAL A 22 -0.42 0.25 -1.04
N LEU A 23 -0.89 -0.51 -0.05
CA LEU A 23 -0.10 -0.86 1.13
C LEU A 23 0.53 -2.23 0.90
N VAL A 24 1.84 -2.25 0.78
CA VAL A 24 2.61 -3.47 0.56
C VAL A 24 3.08 -4.01 1.90
N GLY A 25 2.85 -5.30 2.14
CA GLY A 25 3.09 -5.89 3.45
C GLY A 25 1.96 -5.55 4.41
N ALA A 26 0.74 -5.81 3.98
CA ALA A 26 -0.48 -5.29 4.62
C ALA A 26 -0.90 -5.98 5.91
N GLU A 27 -0.09 -6.89 6.45
CA GLU A 27 -0.30 -7.43 7.79
C GLU A 27 0.01 -6.40 8.87
N ASP A 28 0.27 -5.17 8.49
CA ASP A 28 0.66 -4.08 9.37
C ASP A 28 -0.56 -3.35 9.94
N VAL A 29 -0.82 -3.56 11.23
CA VAL A 29 -1.96 -2.94 11.94
C VAL A 29 -1.89 -1.42 11.85
N GLU A 30 -0.71 -0.84 12.08
CA GLU A 30 -0.54 0.61 12.06
C GLU A 30 -0.78 1.20 10.68
N GLY A 31 -0.32 0.51 9.63
CA GLY A 31 -0.56 0.94 8.26
C GLY A 31 -2.04 0.95 7.91
N ILE A 32 -2.77 -0.10 8.29
CA ILE A 32 -4.19 -0.19 8.02
C ILE A 32 -4.97 0.86 8.83
N LYS A 33 -4.59 1.10 10.09
CA LYS A 33 -5.21 2.16 10.91
C LYS A 33 -5.05 3.52 10.24
N ALA A 34 -3.86 3.79 9.73
CA ALA A 34 -3.58 5.05 9.06
C ALA A 34 -4.45 5.22 7.81
N LEU A 35 -4.59 4.17 7.02
CA LEU A 35 -5.42 4.19 5.82
C LEU A 35 -6.90 4.29 6.14
N LYS A 36 -7.34 3.66 7.23
CA LYS A 36 -8.72 3.80 7.72
C LYS A 36 -9.04 5.27 7.97
N ARG A 37 -8.15 5.95 8.67
CA ARG A 37 -8.32 7.37 8.97
C ARG A 37 -8.35 8.20 7.69
N ALA A 38 -7.44 7.94 6.77
CA ALA A 38 -7.40 8.66 5.50
C ALA A 38 -8.69 8.49 4.71
N LYS A 39 -9.25 7.28 4.70
CA LYS A 39 -10.52 7.02 4.02
C LYS A 39 -11.68 7.74 4.69
N GLU A 40 -11.73 7.72 6.02
CA GLU A 40 -12.78 8.42 6.77
C GLU A 40 -12.77 9.92 6.53
N GLU A 41 -11.60 10.49 6.29
CA GLU A 41 -11.46 11.91 5.99
C GLU A 41 -11.60 12.22 4.49
N GLY A 42 -11.88 11.22 3.67
CA GLY A 42 -12.06 11.40 2.23
C GLY A 42 -10.79 11.73 1.48
N ILE A 43 -9.63 11.45 2.06
CA ILE A 43 -8.33 11.78 1.47
C ILE A 43 -7.84 10.69 0.52
N ALA A 44 -8.03 9.42 0.90
CA ALA A 44 -7.51 8.30 0.13
C ALA A 44 -8.37 7.05 0.25
N ASP A 45 -8.32 6.22 -0.77
CA ASP A 45 -8.79 4.84 -0.72
C ASP A 45 -7.55 3.94 -0.73
N ALA A 46 -7.70 2.64 -0.55
CA ALA A 46 -6.56 1.75 -0.45
C ALA A 46 -6.78 0.39 -1.07
N ILE A 47 -5.67 -0.22 -1.48
CA ILE A 47 -5.60 -1.63 -1.87
C ILE A 47 -4.53 -2.23 -0.98
N LEU A 48 -4.82 -3.37 -0.36
CA LEU A 48 -3.88 -4.04 0.54
C LEU A 48 -3.25 -5.23 -0.16
N VAL A 49 -1.92 -5.34 -0.09
CA VAL A 49 -1.19 -6.47 -0.67
C VAL A 49 -0.37 -7.15 0.41
N GLY A 50 -0.68 -8.39 0.70
CA GLY A 50 0.00 -9.15 1.73
C GLY A 50 -0.64 -10.51 1.93
N ASN A 51 -0.37 -11.14 3.07
CA ASN A 51 -1.02 -12.41 3.40
C ASN A 51 -2.51 -12.15 3.61
N LYS A 52 -3.32 -12.67 2.71
CA LYS A 52 -4.76 -12.39 2.69
C LYS A 52 -5.44 -12.73 4.01
N GLU A 53 -5.15 -13.91 4.55
CA GLU A 53 -5.77 -14.38 5.77
C GLU A 53 -5.49 -13.46 6.95
N ARG A 54 -4.21 -13.13 7.16
CA ARG A 54 -3.81 -12.23 8.26
C ARG A 54 -4.31 -10.81 8.04
N THR A 55 -4.24 -10.33 6.81
CA THR A 55 -4.73 -8.99 6.47
C THR A 55 -6.22 -8.87 6.74
N MET A 56 -6.99 -9.89 6.39
CA MET A 56 -8.43 -9.89 6.65
C MET A 56 -8.74 -9.92 8.14
N GLU A 57 -7.95 -10.65 8.94
CA GLU A 57 -8.11 -10.66 10.39
C GLU A 57 -7.90 -9.26 10.98
N VAL A 58 -6.85 -8.57 10.53
CA VAL A 58 -6.57 -7.20 10.99
C VAL A 58 -7.70 -6.27 10.60
N GLN A 59 -8.19 -6.38 9.37
CA GLN A 59 -9.31 -5.55 8.92
C GLN A 59 -10.57 -5.79 9.75
N LYS A 60 -10.83 -7.04 10.09
CA LYS A 60 -11.99 -7.38 10.91
C LYS A 60 -11.91 -6.71 12.28
N GLU A 61 -10.73 -6.71 12.89
CA GLU A 61 -10.52 -6.05 14.18
C GLU A 61 -10.66 -4.54 14.09
N LEU A 62 -10.20 -3.95 12.98
CA LEU A 62 -10.23 -2.50 12.80
C LEU A 62 -11.52 -1.98 12.16
N GLY A 63 -12.37 -2.88 11.68
CA GLY A 63 -13.61 -2.48 11.02
C GLY A 63 -13.41 -1.90 9.64
N THR A 64 -12.43 -2.38 8.90
CA THR A 64 -12.16 -1.95 7.52
C THR A 64 -12.49 -3.04 6.53
N ASP A 65 -12.66 -2.68 5.26
CA ASP A 65 -13.00 -3.62 4.19
C ASP A 65 -12.29 -3.31 2.88
N PHE A 66 -11.06 -2.84 2.96
CA PHE A 66 -10.26 -2.57 1.76
C PHE A 66 -10.05 -3.84 0.94
N PRO A 67 -9.97 -3.72 -0.40
CA PRO A 67 -9.62 -4.85 -1.26
C PRO A 67 -8.25 -5.43 -0.87
N VAL A 68 -8.15 -6.75 -0.86
CA VAL A 68 -6.90 -7.43 -0.50
C VAL A 68 -6.44 -8.29 -1.67
N ILE A 69 -5.17 -8.13 -2.02
CA ILE A 69 -4.50 -8.97 -3.01
C ILE A 69 -3.54 -9.86 -2.24
N ASP A 70 -3.72 -11.18 -2.37
CA ASP A 70 -2.90 -12.14 -1.67
C ASP A 70 -1.47 -12.16 -2.21
N ALA A 71 -0.51 -12.23 -1.31
CA ALA A 71 0.90 -12.39 -1.66
C ALA A 71 1.52 -13.41 -0.68
N LYS A 72 2.27 -14.35 -1.23
CA LYS A 72 2.84 -15.46 -0.45
C LYS A 72 4.01 -15.07 0.44
N ASN A 73 4.70 -14.00 0.07
CA ASN A 73 5.89 -13.55 0.79
C ASN A 73 6.12 -12.06 0.50
N PRO A 74 7.06 -11.41 1.23
CA PRO A 74 7.32 -9.99 1.03
C PRO A 74 7.78 -9.60 -0.37
N VAL A 75 8.51 -10.47 -1.05
CA VAL A 75 8.97 -10.19 -2.42
C VAL A 75 7.78 -10.12 -3.36
N GLU A 76 6.88 -11.10 -3.29
CA GLU A 76 5.67 -11.10 -4.12
C GLU A 76 4.78 -9.90 -3.83
N ALA A 77 4.65 -9.53 -2.55
CA ALA A 77 3.88 -8.36 -2.16
C ALA A 77 4.45 -7.09 -2.79
N SER A 78 5.75 -6.92 -2.74
CA SER A 78 6.43 -5.76 -3.35
C SER A 78 6.21 -5.73 -4.86
N GLU A 79 6.34 -6.87 -5.52
CA GLU A 79 6.14 -6.97 -6.97
C GLU A 79 4.73 -6.58 -7.37
N LYS A 80 3.74 -7.11 -6.67
CA LYS A 80 2.32 -6.82 -6.97
C LYS A 80 2.00 -5.35 -6.70
N GLY A 81 2.53 -4.79 -5.63
CA GLY A 81 2.33 -3.38 -5.31
C GLY A 81 2.90 -2.46 -6.39
N VAL A 82 4.12 -2.73 -6.82
CA VAL A 82 4.75 -1.92 -7.87
C VAL A 82 3.98 -2.05 -9.20
N LYS A 83 3.49 -3.24 -9.51
CA LYS A 83 2.68 -3.42 -10.72
C LYS A 83 1.40 -2.60 -10.71
N LEU A 84 0.76 -2.49 -9.55
CA LEU A 84 -0.44 -1.65 -9.42
C LEU A 84 -0.15 -0.19 -9.71
N ILE A 85 0.98 0.30 -9.26
CA ILE A 85 1.41 1.68 -9.55
C ILE A 85 1.72 1.84 -11.04
N SER A 86 2.49 0.90 -11.61
CA SER A 86 2.88 0.96 -13.02
C SER A 86 1.70 0.90 -13.97
N SER A 87 0.66 0.16 -13.61
CA SER A 87 -0.54 0.02 -14.44
C SER A 87 -1.55 1.15 -14.26
N GLY A 88 -1.32 2.04 -13.32
CA GLY A 88 -2.24 3.14 -13.03
C GLY A 88 -3.40 2.76 -12.13
N GLU A 89 -3.41 1.57 -11.57
CA GLU A 89 -4.47 1.12 -10.66
C GLU A 89 -4.31 1.69 -9.25
N ALA A 90 -3.11 2.14 -8.91
CA ALA A 90 -2.84 2.84 -7.67
C ALA A 90 -1.93 4.03 -7.94
N ASP A 91 -2.02 5.05 -7.11
CA ASP A 91 -1.32 6.31 -7.30
C ASP A 91 -0.09 6.45 -6.40
N ILE A 92 -0.17 5.87 -5.21
CA ILE A 92 0.85 6.03 -4.17
C ILE A 92 1.16 4.67 -3.56
N LEU A 93 2.45 4.39 -3.37
CA LEU A 93 2.88 3.16 -2.72
C LEU A 93 3.32 3.45 -1.29
N MET A 94 2.77 2.69 -0.34
CA MET A 94 3.10 2.77 1.06
C MET A 94 3.70 1.44 1.51
N LYS A 95 4.78 1.50 2.26
CA LYS A 95 5.46 0.31 2.76
C LYS A 95 4.92 -0.08 4.14
N GLY A 96 4.51 -1.34 4.27
CA GLY A 96 4.14 -1.94 5.56
C GLY A 96 5.24 -2.89 6.06
N LEU A 97 4.90 -4.16 6.24
CA LEU A 97 5.81 -5.16 6.80
C LEU A 97 6.74 -5.82 5.78
N VAL A 98 7.23 -5.08 4.78
CA VAL A 98 8.19 -5.61 3.82
C VAL A 98 9.56 -5.00 4.06
N LYS A 99 10.61 -5.75 3.73
CA LYS A 99 11.98 -5.24 3.83
C LYS A 99 12.21 -4.23 2.72
N THR A 100 12.87 -3.13 3.05
CA THR A 100 13.19 -2.08 2.08
C THR A 100 13.95 -2.62 0.87
N ALA A 101 14.87 -3.57 1.08
CA ALA A 101 15.62 -4.15 -0.01
C ALA A 101 14.72 -4.86 -1.03
N ASN A 102 13.71 -5.59 -0.57
CA ASN A 102 12.77 -6.27 -1.45
C ASN A 102 11.96 -5.27 -2.27
N LEU A 103 11.54 -4.19 -1.64
CA LEU A 103 10.78 -3.15 -2.30
C LEU A 103 11.61 -2.44 -3.37
N LEU A 104 12.86 -2.09 -3.04
CA LEU A 104 13.76 -1.45 -4.00
C LEU A 104 14.04 -2.34 -5.19
N LYS A 105 14.21 -3.64 -4.97
CA LYS A 105 14.43 -4.60 -6.04
C LYS A 105 13.24 -4.62 -7.00
N ALA A 106 12.02 -4.60 -6.47
CA ALA A 106 10.82 -4.55 -7.29
C ALA A 106 10.72 -3.25 -8.09
N VAL A 107 11.01 -2.11 -7.46
CA VAL A 107 10.98 -0.80 -8.11
C VAL A 107 11.97 -0.73 -9.27
N LEU A 108 13.13 -1.33 -9.13
CA LEU A 108 14.17 -1.29 -10.15
C LEU A 108 13.99 -2.30 -11.28
N ASN A 109 13.00 -3.17 -11.19
CA ASN A 109 12.73 -4.15 -12.23
C ASN A 109 12.28 -3.46 -13.52
N LYS A 110 12.94 -3.76 -14.63
CA LYS A 110 12.69 -3.09 -15.91
C LYS A 110 11.32 -3.36 -16.52
N GLU A 111 10.74 -4.51 -16.24
CA GLU A 111 9.47 -4.91 -16.84
C GLU A 111 8.26 -4.19 -16.25
N TRP A 112 8.33 -3.89 -14.96
CA TRP A 112 7.18 -3.31 -14.27
C TRP A 112 7.57 -2.33 -13.16
N GLY A 113 8.83 -1.95 -13.09
CA GLY A 113 9.32 -1.01 -12.07
C GLY A 113 8.88 0.43 -12.31
N LEU A 114 8.98 1.25 -11.26
CA LEU A 114 8.61 2.67 -11.29
C LEU A 114 9.80 3.52 -11.74
N ARG A 115 10.20 3.36 -12.95
CA ARG A 115 11.34 4.10 -13.50
C ARG A 115 10.89 5.41 -14.14
N SER A 116 11.60 6.45 -13.83
CA SER A 116 11.38 7.74 -14.46
C SER A 116 12.21 7.86 -15.74
#